data_7784448a8cf1e76686d68ed70062a6e4
#
_entry.id   7784448a8cf1e76686d68ed70062a6e4
#
_cell.length_a   1.000
_cell.length_b   1.000
_cell.length_c   1.000
_cell.angle_alpha   90.00
_cell.angle_beta   90.00
_cell.angle_gamma   90.00
#
_symmetry.space_group_name_H-M   'P 1'
#
loop_
_entity.id
_entity.type
_entity.pdbx_description
1 polymer ?
#
loop_
_entity_poly.entity_id
_entity_poly.type
_entity_poly.pdbx_seq_one_letter_code
_entity_poly.pdbx_strand_id
1 'polypeptide(L)'
;MENLAELTTGRKLDELENYFQTYRDLPREIILKHDLLRVGHWFTDAALELASQALVKSYRLFSYDLMAMKDMKRKEHRKIPEWFTIRRGIYGLRPVSIQTTLDSNSPYVIDVVDGQPKLLLNGEEICEIYFPKPMKYYTRKFDDGTAYHEIIAFGYFVTVFRNCQYWGPDEECRFCDININARQMKESKDFTFDAPVKPVKYMVEVARSIEQDATEEVGFTPPVDFLITGGTILKTLHGKNELDFYSEYVSALKWGGRRRFVNLQTNGQDKETMKHYRAAGVDCHHSNMEVWDKRLFEWINPGKNRRVGWDGWVKSMIDEVDVFGEGNVRPNFVGGVEMAKPYGFETVAEAVKSTSDGVDFMMSYGIIPRFNQWRREPGSNLGSQWEQPPIPLEYYLQLMGNYYNSWKKYNLPMPRRECVHPERRIGSGHGTYDDILLLNELPDYEEAWDLGFNEGLKGCVTRQ
;
A
#
# COMPACT_ATOMS: atom_id res chain seq x y z
N MET A 1 18.48 -13.83 -23.64
CA MET A 1 18.14 -12.73 -22.72
C MET A 1 17.41 -11.70 -23.58
N GLU A 2 16.09 -11.72 -23.51
CA GLU A 2 15.29 -10.66 -24.11
C GLU A 2 15.60 -9.36 -23.38
N ASN A 3 15.80 -8.31 -24.15
CA ASN A 3 16.22 -7.01 -23.64
C ASN A 3 15.10 -6.41 -22.77
N LEU A 4 15.37 -6.00 -21.54
CA LEU A 4 14.38 -5.37 -20.64
C LEU A 4 13.61 -4.23 -21.32
N ALA A 5 14.26 -3.50 -22.23
CA ALA A 5 13.63 -2.46 -23.02
C ALA A 5 12.53 -3.00 -23.96
N GLU A 6 12.66 -4.23 -24.47
CA GLU A 6 11.63 -4.85 -25.32
C GLU A 6 10.42 -5.32 -24.53
N LEU A 7 10.62 -5.77 -23.27
CA LEU A 7 9.52 -6.19 -22.37
C LEU A 7 8.65 -5.01 -21.90
N THR A 8 9.18 -3.80 -21.89
CA THR A 8 8.44 -2.60 -21.43
C THR A 8 7.85 -1.76 -22.54
N THR A 9 8.40 -1.84 -23.76
CA THR A 9 8.01 -0.98 -24.90
C THR A 9 7.09 -1.64 -25.92
N GLY A 10 6.86 -2.95 -25.83
CA GLY A 10 6.14 -3.73 -26.82
C GLY A 10 4.69 -4.07 -26.51
N ARG A 11 4.13 -3.67 -25.35
CA ARG A 11 2.74 -4.01 -25.04
C ARG A 11 1.77 -3.29 -25.95
N LYS A 12 0.96 -4.09 -26.61
CA LYS A 12 -0.13 -3.67 -27.49
C LYS A 12 -1.46 -4.04 -26.84
N LEU A 13 -2.56 -3.45 -27.31
CA LEU A 13 -3.89 -3.80 -26.86
C LEU A 13 -4.22 -5.28 -26.97
N ASP A 14 -3.78 -5.92 -28.05
CA ASP A 14 -3.99 -7.36 -28.28
C ASP A 14 -3.32 -8.23 -27.20
N GLU A 15 -2.17 -7.84 -26.67
CA GLU A 15 -1.55 -8.55 -25.55
C GLU A 15 -2.38 -8.40 -24.25
N LEU A 16 -2.87 -7.20 -23.96
CA LEU A 16 -3.74 -6.97 -22.81
C LEU A 16 -5.05 -7.75 -22.92
N GLU A 17 -5.65 -7.77 -24.11
CA GLU A 17 -6.86 -8.56 -24.40
C GLU A 17 -6.61 -10.06 -24.26
N ASN A 18 -5.44 -10.56 -24.66
CA ASN A 18 -5.06 -11.95 -24.45
C ASN A 18 -4.98 -12.29 -22.95
N TYR A 19 -4.49 -11.39 -22.10
CA TYR A 19 -4.54 -11.58 -20.64
C TYR A 19 -5.97 -11.62 -20.14
N PHE A 20 -6.86 -10.74 -20.60
CA PHE A 20 -8.28 -10.75 -20.22
C PHE A 20 -8.99 -12.04 -20.61
N GLN A 21 -8.62 -12.64 -21.75
CA GLN A 21 -9.16 -13.92 -22.19
C GLN A 21 -8.57 -15.11 -21.44
N THR A 22 -7.29 -15.09 -21.16
CA THR A 22 -6.58 -16.16 -20.44
C THR A 22 -7.01 -16.25 -18.99
N TYR A 23 -7.18 -15.08 -18.32
CA TYR A 23 -7.55 -14.97 -16.92
C TYR A 23 -8.99 -14.44 -16.76
N ARG A 24 -9.93 -15.03 -17.52
CA ARG A 24 -11.35 -14.59 -17.57
C ARG A 24 -12.07 -14.64 -16.22
N ASP A 25 -11.57 -15.41 -15.27
CA ASP A 25 -12.11 -15.55 -13.92
C ASP A 25 -11.64 -14.40 -12.99
N LEU A 26 -10.71 -13.57 -13.46
CA LEU A 26 -10.29 -12.36 -12.76
C LEU A 26 -10.96 -11.12 -13.36
N PRO A 27 -11.36 -10.15 -12.51
CA PRO A 27 -11.83 -8.86 -13.00
C PRO A 27 -10.76 -8.17 -13.87
N ARG A 28 -11.17 -7.60 -15.00
CA ARG A 28 -10.27 -6.90 -15.93
C ARG A 28 -9.54 -5.74 -15.27
N GLU A 29 -10.20 -5.06 -14.34
CA GLU A 29 -9.66 -3.97 -13.54
C GLU A 29 -8.42 -4.40 -12.77
N ILE A 30 -8.43 -5.62 -12.25
CA ILE A 30 -7.33 -6.20 -11.48
C ILE A 30 -6.13 -6.49 -12.38
N ILE A 31 -6.38 -7.04 -13.56
CA ILE A 31 -5.33 -7.34 -14.52
C ILE A 31 -4.63 -6.04 -14.94
N LEU A 32 -5.39 -5.03 -15.34
CA LEU A 32 -4.87 -3.73 -15.74
C LEU A 32 -4.14 -3.02 -14.57
N LYS A 33 -4.70 -3.08 -13.35
CA LYS A 33 -4.05 -2.49 -12.17
C LYS A 33 -2.69 -3.10 -11.89
N HIS A 34 -2.60 -4.42 -11.90
CA HIS A 34 -1.31 -5.09 -11.67
C HIS A 34 -0.28 -4.77 -12.75
N ASP A 35 -0.72 -4.63 -13.98
CA ASP A 35 0.19 -4.25 -15.05
C ASP A 35 0.68 -2.81 -14.91
N LEU A 36 -0.21 -1.87 -14.63
CA LEU A 36 0.15 -0.46 -14.35
C LEU A 36 1.11 -0.31 -13.16
N LEU A 37 0.89 -1.08 -12.09
CA LEU A 37 1.78 -1.07 -10.92
C LEU A 37 3.15 -1.70 -11.24
N ARG A 38 3.20 -2.66 -12.16
CA ARG A 38 4.40 -3.40 -12.54
C ARG A 38 5.33 -2.61 -13.46
N VAL A 39 4.79 -1.97 -14.50
CA VAL A 39 5.55 -1.25 -15.52
C VAL A 39 5.48 0.28 -15.37
N GLY A 40 4.73 0.74 -14.38
CA GLY A 40 4.53 2.17 -14.16
C GLY A 40 3.66 2.83 -15.23
N HIS A 41 3.63 4.16 -15.18
CA HIS A 41 2.94 5.01 -16.14
C HIS A 41 3.56 6.41 -16.14
N TRP A 42 3.26 7.18 -17.17
CA TRP A 42 3.72 8.55 -17.31
C TRP A 42 2.56 9.51 -17.47
N PHE A 43 2.79 10.78 -17.17
CA PHE A 43 1.82 11.86 -17.36
C PHE A 43 2.33 12.84 -18.38
N THR A 44 1.47 13.26 -19.31
CA THR A 44 1.73 14.44 -20.14
C THR A 44 1.61 15.72 -19.31
N ASP A 45 2.16 16.83 -19.81
CA ASP A 45 2.03 18.13 -19.14
C ASP A 45 0.57 18.57 -18.99
N ALA A 46 -0.26 18.30 -19.99
CA ALA A 46 -1.69 18.58 -19.95
C ALA A 46 -2.41 17.79 -18.85
N ALA A 47 -2.07 16.50 -18.67
CA ALA A 47 -2.62 15.68 -17.61
C ALA A 47 -2.15 16.12 -16.22
N LEU A 48 -0.88 16.56 -16.07
CA LEU A 48 -0.36 17.12 -14.82
C LEU A 48 -1.07 18.41 -14.44
N GLU A 49 -1.41 19.27 -15.39
CA GLU A 49 -2.16 20.50 -15.14
C GLU A 49 -3.55 20.18 -14.58
N LEU A 50 -4.27 19.23 -15.17
CA LEU A 50 -5.57 18.77 -14.63
C LEU A 50 -5.41 18.13 -13.25
N ALA A 51 -4.35 17.34 -13.04
CA ALA A 51 -4.08 16.69 -11.78
C ALA A 51 -3.62 17.65 -10.67
N SER A 52 -3.28 18.90 -10.99
CA SER A 52 -2.75 19.88 -10.04
C SER A 52 -3.68 20.19 -8.86
N GLN A 53 -4.97 19.96 -9.03
CA GLN A 53 -6.01 20.10 -8.00
C GLN A 53 -6.31 18.79 -7.26
N ALA A 54 -5.63 17.72 -7.61
CA ALA A 54 -5.82 16.41 -7.00
C ALA A 54 -5.04 16.24 -5.69
N LEU A 55 -5.25 15.08 -5.05
CA LEU A 55 -4.51 14.66 -3.87
C LEU A 55 -3.06 14.40 -4.23
N VAL A 56 -2.19 15.37 -3.96
CA VAL A 56 -0.77 15.31 -4.29
C VAL A 56 -0.05 14.29 -3.40
N LYS A 57 0.86 13.53 -4.00
CA LYS A 57 1.70 12.54 -3.32
C LYS A 57 2.53 13.21 -2.24
N SER A 58 2.15 13.00 -0.99
CA SER A 58 2.80 13.54 0.21
C SER A 58 3.65 12.52 0.95
N TYR A 59 3.58 11.27 0.53
CA TYR A 59 4.25 10.14 1.13
C TYR A 59 5.21 9.51 0.13
N ARG A 60 6.50 9.52 0.44
CA ARG A 60 7.54 9.00 -0.43
C ARG A 60 8.41 7.92 0.21
N LEU A 61 8.05 7.48 1.40
CA LEU A 61 8.57 6.24 1.96
C LEU A 61 8.01 5.09 1.13
N PHE A 62 8.88 4.18 0.70
CA PHE A 62 8.57 3.23 -0.36
C PHE A 62 8.12 4.00 -1.60
N SER A 63 9.09 4.64 -2.27
CA SER A 63 8.84 5.70 -3.27
C SER A 63 7.90 5.27 -4.38
N TYR A 64 7.70 3.99 -4.56
CA TYR A 64 6.84 3.39 -5.60
C TYR A 64 7.08 3.92 -7.01
N ASP A 65 8.04 4.81 -7.17
CA ASP A 65 8.46 5.31 -8.45
C ASP A 65 9.61 4.47 -8.96
N LEU A 66 9.53 4.00 -10.19
CA LEU A 66 10.61 3.26 -10.84
C LEU A 66 11.80 4.16 -11.20
N MET A 67 11.64 5.47 -10.96
CA MET A 67 12.69 6.48 -11.09
C MET A 67 13.08 7.00 -9.70
N ALA A 68 14.38 7.12 -9.46
CA ALA A 68 14.87 7.82 -8.27
C ALA A 68 14.51 9.32 -8.30
N MET A 69 14.19 9.91 -7.15
CA MET A 69 13.84 11.34 -7.06
C MET A 69 14.88 12.27 -7.70
N LYS A 70 16.17 11.94 -7.56
CA LYS A 70 17.27 12.71 -8.16
C LYS A 70 17.22 12.74 -9.70
N ASP A 71 16.61 11.72 -10.31
CA ASP A 71 16.54 11.56 -11.76
C ASP A 71 15.27 12.20 -12.35
N MET A 72 14.33 12.64 -11.50
CA MET A 72 13.17 13.43 -11.91
C MET A 72 13.62 14.85 -12.27
N LYS A 73 13.74 15.12 -13.56
CA LYS A 73 14.25 16.39 -14.09
C LYS A 73 13.31 17.56 -13.83
N ARG A 74 12.00 17.33 -13.72
CA ARG A 74 10.97 18.36 -13.58
C ARG A 74 10.34 18.30 -12.19
N LYS A 75 10.31 19.46 -11.52
CA LYS A 75 9.65 19.60 -10.20
C LYS A 75 8.16 19.28 -10.25
N GLU A 76 7.51 19.52 -11.39
CA GLU A 76 6.10 19.24 -11.62
C GLU A 76 5.79 17.77 -11.45
N HIS A 77 6.66 16.88 -11.93
CA HIS A 77 6.53 15.43 -11.74
C HIS A 77 6.66 14.97 -10.28
N ARG A 78 7.11 15.86 -9.38
CA ARG A 78 7.12 15.61 -7.95
C ARG A 78 5.80 15.99 -7.26
N LYS A 79 4.90 16.70 -7.97
CA LYS A 79 3.57 17.14 -7.51
C LYS A 79 2.48 16.40 -8.25
N ILE A 80 2.63 15.10 -8.37
CA ILE A 80 1.67 14.21 -9.02
C ILE A 80 0.61 13.76 -8.02
N PRO A 81 -0.56 13.30 -8.49
CA PRO A 81 -1.55 12.72 -7.60
C PRO A 81 -0.99 11.46 -6.92
N GLU A 82 -1.38 11.22 -5.68
CA GLU A 82 -0.98 10.03 -4.92
C GLU A 82 -1.48 8.75 -5.58
N TRP A 83 -2.72 8.80 -6.06
CA TRP A 83 -3.35 7.77 -6.88
C TRP A 83 -4.33 8.41 -7.86
N PHE A 84 -4.76 7.62 -8.80
CA PHE A 84 -5.86 7.92 -9.70
C PHE A 84 -6.80 6.72 -9.77
N THR A 85 -8.00 6.93 -10.27
CA THR A 85 -8.98 5.85 -10.46
C THR A 85 -9.18 5.62 -11.95
N ILE A 86 -9.01 4.37 -12.40
CA ILE A 86 -9.43 3.92 -13.74
C ILE A 86 -10.91 3.60 -13.71
N ARG A 87 -11.63 3.87 -14.79
CA ARG A 87 -13.04 3.48 -14.94
C ARG A 87 -13.50 3.50 -16.40
N ARG A 88 -14.58 2.77 -16.69
CA ARG A 88 -15.24 2.78 -18.01
C ARG A 88 -14.31 2.43 -19.17
N GLY A 89 -14.34 3.20 -20.27
CA GLY A 89 -13.53 3.00 -21.46
C GLY A 89 -13.97 1.80 -22.30
N ILE A 90 -13.09 1.37 -23.21
CA ILE A 90 -13.38 0.31 -24.20
C ILE A 90 -13.66 -1.05 -23.56
N TYR A 91 -13.22 -1.27 -22.33
CA TYR A 91 -13.39 -2.53 -21.61
C TYR A 91 -14.50 -2.49 -20.56
N GLY A 92 -15.22 -1.36 -20.40
CA GLY A 92 -16.30 -1.20 -19.42
C GLY A 92 -15.81 -1.41 -17.98
N LEU A 93 -14.65 -0.85 -17.62
CA LEU A 93 -14.02 -1.06 -16.32
C LEU A 93 -14.83 -0.41 -15.19
N ARG A 94 -14.97 -1.13 -14.08
CA ARG A 94 -15.46 -0.57 -12.82
C ARG A 94 -14.38 0.29 -12.18
N PRO A 95 -14.74 1.26 -11.31
CA PRO A 95 -13.76 2.15 -10.69
C PRO A 95 -12.77 1.41 -9.79
N VAL A 96 -11.46 1.52 -10.05
CA VAL A 96 -10.38 0.97 -9.21
C VAL A 96 -9.27 1.99 -9.05
N SER A 97 -8.84 2.21 -7.81
CA SER A 97 -7.75 3.13 -7.50
C SER A 97 -6.39 2.48 -7.75
N ILE A 98 -5.51 3.25 -8.38
CA ILE A 98 -4.15 2.83 -8.72
C ILE A 98 -3.19 3.85 -8.17
N GLN A 99 -2.21 3.40 -7.38
CA GLN A 99 -1.17 4.28 -6.90
C GLN A 99 -0.27 4.74 -8.04
N THR A 100 0.05 6.02 -8.01
CA THR A 100 0.96 6.60 -9.00
C THR A 100 2.36 6.00 -8.86
N THR A 101 2.83 5.42 -9.96
CA THR A 101 4.16 4.84 -10.13
C THR A 101 4.75 5.38 -11.42
N LEU A 102 5.74 6.27 -11.30
CA LEU A 102 6.31 6.97 -12.46
C LEU A 102 7.39 6.12 -13.15
N ASP A 103 7.22 5.96 -14.45
CA ASP A 103 8.26 5.50 -15.36
C ASP A 103 8.09 6.21 -16.72
N SER A 104 9.09 7.00 -17.11
CA SER A 104 9.08 7.73 -18.38
C SER A 104 9.15 6.82 -19.62
N ASN A 105 9.51 5.55 -19.44
CA ASN A 105 9.61 4.56 -20.51
C ASN A 105 8.38 3.63 -20.54
N SER A 106 7.41 3.84 -19.66
CA SER A 106 6.21 3.02 -19.65
C SER A 106 5.41 3.17 -20.95
N PRO A 107 4.81 2.09 -21.48
CA PRO A 107 3.87 2.17 -22.59
C PRO A 107 2.53 2.82 -22.19
N TYR A 108 2.27 2.93 -20.87
CA TYR A 108 1.08 3.58 -20.33
C TYR A 108 1.29 5.06 -20.11
N VAL A 109 0.48 5.89 -20.75
CA VAL A 109 0.52 7.34 -20.60
C VAL A 109 -0.86 7.86 -20.20
N ILE A 110 -0.89 8.71 -19.18
CA ILE A 110 -2.08 9.48 -18.84
C ILE A 110 -1.99 10.81 -19.58
N ASP A 111 -2.95 11.06 -20.45
CA ASP A 111 -3.03 12.26 -21.30
C ASP A 111 -4.43 12.87 -21.26
N VAL A 112 -4.60 14.01 -21.89
CA VAL A 112 -5.88 14.70 -22.05
C VAL A 112 -6.39 14.52 -23.48
N VAL A 113 -7.48 13.77 -23.62
CA VAL A 113 -8.17 13.54 -24.89
C VAL A 113 -9.56 14.14 -24.77
N ASP A 114 -9.95 15.02 -25.69
CA ASP A 114 -11.23 15.73 -25.68
C ASP A 114 -11.54 16.45 -24.36
N GLY A 115 -10.50 17.04 -23.73
CA GLY A 115 -10.60 17.78 -22.48
C GLY A 115 -10.77 16.91 -21.22
N GLN A 116 -10.65 15.57 -21.34
CA GLN A 116 -10.79 14.61 -20.25
C GLN A 116 -9.50 13.80 -20.06
N PRO A 117 -9.08 13.51 -18.81
CA PRO A 117 -7.93 12.67 -18.58
C PRO A 117 -8.25 11.21 -18.93
N LYS A 118 -7.38 10.61 -19.73
CA LYS A 118 -7.50 9.25 -20.23
C LYS A 118 -6.20 8.46 -20.01
N LEU A 119 -6.32 7.15 -19.86
CA LEU A 119 -5.22 6.22 -19.92
C LEU A 119 -5.05 5.71 -21.35
N LEU A 120 -3.86 5.86 -21.88
CA LEU A 120 -3.47 5.34 -23.18
C LEU A 120 -2.44 4.24 -23.03
N LEU A 121 -2.49 3.24 -23.91
CA LEU A 121 -1.45 2.21 -24.09
C LEU A 121 -0.87 2.39 -25.49
N ASN A 122 0.41 2.78 -25.59
CA ASN A 122 1.07 3.11 -26.87
C ASN A 122 0.26 4.08 -27.76
N GLY A 123 -0.44 5.04 -27.14
CA GLY A 123 -1.24 6.06 -27.83
C GLY A 123 -2.70 5.66 -28.09
N GLU A 124 -3.11 4.42 -27.82
CA GLU A 124 -4.49 3.96 -27.93
C GLU A 124 -5.23 4.11 -26.62
N GLU A 125 -6.43 4.76 -26.65
CA GLU A 125 -7.24 4.99 -25.46
C GLU A 125 -7.78 3.68 -24.88
N ILE A 126 -7.56 3.49 -23.56
CA ILE A 126 -8.06 2.33 -22.81
C ILE A 126 -9.28 2.71 -21.97
N CYS A 127 -9.15 3.72 -21.11
CA CYS A 127 -10.20 4.07 -20.16
C CYS A 127 -10.10 5.51 -19.69
N GLU A 128 -11.14 5.95 -18.99
CA GLU A 128 -11.19 7.25 -18.30
C GLU A 128 -10.35 7.20 -17.03
N ILE A 129 -9.76 8.36 -16.71
CA ILE A 129 -9.05 8.59 -15.45
C ILE A 129 -9.86 9.59 -14.62
N TYR A 130 -9.93 9.31 -13.33
CA TYR A 130 -10.44 10.24 -12.34
C TYR A 130 -9.35 10.56 -11.33
N PHE A 131 -9.11 11.85 -11.08
CA PHE A 131 -8.19 12.32 -10.06
C PHE A 131 -8.94 12.61 -8.76
N PRO A 132 -8.50 12.04 -7.61
CA PRO A 132 -9.18 12.23 -6.34
C PRO A 132 -9.04 13.68 -5.85
N LYS A 133 -10.13 14.23 -5.34
CA LYS A 133 -10.10 15.55 -4.71
C LYS A 133 -9.37 15.49 -3.36
N PRO A 134 -8.57 16.50 -3.02
CA PRO A 134 -7.93 16.56 -1.72
C PRO A 134 -8.98 16.77 -0.62
N MET A 135 -8.77 16.09 0.51
CA MET A 135 -9.54 16.35 1.72
C MET A 135 -9.22 17.76 2.26
N LYS A 136 -10.16 18.40 2.94
CA LYS A 136 -9.99 19.78 3.46
C LYS A 136 -8.73 19.95 4.32
N TYR A 137 -8.39 18.97 5.16
CA TYR A 137 -7.21 19.06 6.03
C TYR A 137 -5.88 19.16 5.27
N TYR A 138 -5.82 18.81 3.98
CA TYR A 138 -4.61 18.97 3.14
C TYR A 138 -4.16 20.42 2.97
N THR A 139 -5.06 21.39 3.14
CA THR A 139 -4.74 22.81 3.03
C THR A 139 -4.28 23.41 4.35
N ARG A 140 -4.39 22.66 5.46
CA ARG A 140 -4.05 23.16 6.80
C ARG A 140 -2.58 22.95 7.13
N LYS A 141 -2.09 23.84 8.00
CA LYS A 141 -0.72 23.80 8.53
C LYS A 141 -0.74 24.12 10.02
N PHE A 142 0.26 23.63 10.73
CA PHE A 142 0.58 24.09 12.09
C PHE A 142 1.22 25.48 12.06
N ASP A 143 1.31 26.12 13.21
CA ASP A 143 1.94 27.45 13.35
C ASP A 143 3.40 27.49 12.93
N ASP A 144 4.11 26.35 13.02
CA ASP A 144 5.49 26.21 12.56
C ASP A 144 5.61 25.96 11.05
N GLY A 145 4.50 25.96 10.32
CA GLY A 145 4.43 25.74 8.89
C GLY A 145 4.33 24.27 8.45
N THR A 146 4.39 23.31 9.37
CA THR A 146 4.25 21.87 9.07
C THR A 146 2.88 21.58 8.46
N ALA A 147 2.85 20.96 7.29
CA ALA A 147 1.60 20.59 6.62
C ALA A 147 0.93 19.37 7.26
N TYR A 148 -0.38 19.44 7.48
CA TYR A 148 -1.15 18.36 8.11
C TYR A 148 -1.05 17.04 7.37
N HIS A 149 -1.10 17.05 6.04
CA HIS A 149 -1.02 15.86 5.21
C HIS A 149 0.35 15.15 5.25
N GLU A 150 1.40 15.83 5.71
CA GLU A 150 2.70 15.20 5.96
C GLU A 150 2.77 14.48 7.32
N ILE A 151 1.85 14.81 8.23
CA ILE A 151 1.70 14.10 9.52
C ILE A 151 0.84 12.86 9.34
N ILE A 152 -0.37 13.00 8.78
CA ILE A 152 -1.24 11.88 8.39
C ILE A 152 -1.47 11.96 6.89
N ALA A 153 -0.94 10.99 6.16
CA ALA A 153 -1.15 10.88 4.72
C ALA A 153 -2.51 10.21 4.43
N PHE A 154 -3.17 10.61 3.36
CA PHE A 154 -4.40 9.99 2.82
C PHE A 154 -5.59 9.95 3.80
N GLY A 155 -5.53 10.70 4.86
CA GLY A 155 -6.56 10.67 5.91
C GLY A 155 -6.43 9.55 6.95
N TYR A 156 -5.47 8.64 6.82
CA TYR A 156 -5.38 7.48 7.72
C TYR A 156 -3.97 6.95 7.99
N PHE A 157 -3.00 7.23 7.12
CA PHE A 157 -1.68 6.58 7.15
C PHE A 157 -0.65 7.41 7.90
N VAL A 158 -0.08 6.86 8.96
CA VAL A 158 0.83 7.58 9.85
C VAL A 158 2.15 6.82 10.00
N THR A 159 3.19 7.25 9.31
CA THR A 159 4.55 6.78 9.60
C THR A 159 5.12 7.59 10.73
N VAL A 160 5.03 7.09 11.96
CA VAL A 160 5.46 7.82 13.16
C VAL A 160 6.98 7.83 13.34
N PHE A 161 7.67 6.82 12.85
CA PHE A 161 9.13 6.72 12.83
C PHE A 161 9.61 6.42 11.40
N ARG A 162 10.27 7.41 10.79
CA ARG A 162 10.68 7.37 9.37
C ARG A 162 12.02 6.68 9.11
N ASN A 163 12.69 6.19 10.15
CA ASN A 163 13.89 5.36 10.03
C ASN A 163 13.62 3.98 10.61
N CYS A 164 14.56 3.06 10.39
CA CYS A 164 14.51 1.71 10.96
C CYS A 164 15.84 1.39 11.63
N GLN A 165 15.79 0.75 12.81
CA GLN A 165 17.01 0.33 13.50
C GLN A 165 17.57 -1.00 12.99
N TYR A 166 16.89 -1.70 12.08
CA TYR A 166 17.55 -2.63 11.17
C TYR A 166 18.38 -1.79 10.21
N TRP A 167 19.67 -1.68 10.47
CA TRP A 167 20.57 -0.79 9.75
C TRP A 167 21.80 -1.54 9.23
N GLY A 168 22.16 -1.22 7.96
CA GLY A 168 23.33 -1.79 7.28
C GLY A 168 23.00 -3.10 6.53
N PRO A 169 23.91 -3.54 5.64
CA PRO A 169 23.67 -4.62 4.69
C PRO A 169 23.36 -5.97 5.32
N ASP A 170 23.75 -6.17 6.58
CA ASP A 170 23.51 -7.41 7.31
C ASP A 170 22.24 -7.38 8.18
N GLU A 171 21.55 -6.26 8.26
CA GLU A 171 20.36 -6.07 9.10
C GLU A 171 19.14 -5.62 8.30
N GLU A 172 19.31 -4.77 7.27
CA GLU A 172 18.22 -4.20 6.50
C GLU A 172 17.44 -5.24 5.71
N CYS A 173 16.12 -5.07 5.61
CA CYS A 173 15.35 -5.76 4.58
C CYS A 173 15.84 -5.29 3.20
N ARG A 174 16.28 -6.22 2.35
CA ARG A 174 17.04 -5.88 1.13
C ARG A 174 16.23 -5.13 0.08
N PHE A 175 14.91 -5.23 0.11
CA PHE A 175 14.01 -4.48 -0.76
C PHE A 175 13.69 -3.07 -0.27
N CYS A 176 13.95 -2.76 1.01
CA CYS A 176 13.47 -1.57 1.70
C CYS A 176 14.45 -0.40 1.56
N ASP A 177 13.94 0.78 1.27
CA ASP A 177 14.71 2.02 1.14
C ASP A 177 14.43 3.05 2.25
N ILE A 178 13.71 2.67 3.32
CA ILE A 178 13.21 3.60 4.35
C ILE A 178 14.26 4.57 4.87
N ASN A 179 15.47 4.08 5.15
CA ASN A 179 16.57 4.88 5.70
C ASN A 179 17.19 5.83 4.65
N ILE A 180 17.21 5.40 3.39
CA ILE A 180 17.74 6.20 2.28
C ILE A 180 16.70 7.25 1.87
N ASN A 181 15.46 6.85 1.78
CA ASN A 181 14.34 7.73 1.43
C ASN A 181 14.20 8.87 2.45
N ALA A 182 14.29 8.60 3.76
CA ALA A 182 14.27 9.63 4.79
C ALA A 182 15.39 10.67 4.60
N ARG A 183 16.58 10.23 4.18
CA ARG A 183 17.70 11.12 3.86
C ARG A 183 17.41 11.97 2.62
N GLN A 184 16.93 11.34 1.55
CA GLN A 184 16.58 12.02 0.30
C GLN A 184 15.47 13.07 0.52
N MET A 185 14.47 12.76 1.34
CA MET A 185 13.42 13.71 1.71
C MET A 185 13.99 14.94 2.40
N LYS A 186 14.93 14.76 3.34
CA LYS A 186 15.59 15.86 4.04
C LYS A 186 16.45 16.72 3.10
N GLU A 187 17.17 16.07 2.17
CA GLU A 187 18.03 16.75 1.19
C GLU A 187 17.23 17.52 0.13
N SER A 188 16.07 17.01 -0.27
CA SER A 188 15.23 17.63 -1.31
C SER A 188 14.60 18.96 -0.89
N LYS A 189 14.40 19.17 0.42
CA LYS A 189 13.67 20.33 0.99
C LYS A 189 12.25 20.52 0.43
N ASP A 190 11.66 19.48 -0.14
CA ASP A 190 10.31 19.52 -0.71
C ASP A 190 9.22 19.34 0.36
N PHE A 191 9.61 19.01 1.59
CA PHE A 191 8.71 18.72 2.71
C PHE A 191 8.79 19.77 3.79
N THR A 192 7.67 20.03 4.45
CA THR A 192 7.57 20.95 5.58
C THR A 192 7.93 20.26 6.91
N PHE A 193 7.94 18.92 6.93
CA PHE A 193 8.32 18.12 8.09
C PHE A 193 9.38 17.07 7.72
N ASP A 194 10.59 17.23 8.25
CA ASP A 194 11.75 16.39 7.93
C ASP A 194 12.29 15.58 9.14
N ALA A 195 11.71 15.77 10.33
CA ALA A 195 12.15 15.03 11.52
C ALA A 195 11.85 13.53 11.41
N PRO A 196 12.73 12.64 11.95
CA PRO A 196 12.55 11.20 11.85
C PRO A 196 11.36 10.67 12.66
N VAL A 197 10.96 11.39 13.70
CA VAL A 197 9.84 11.00 14.60
C VAL A 197 8.77 12.10 14.58
N LYS A 198 7.55 11.72 14.29
CA LYS A 198 6.40 12.65 14.31
C LYS A 198 5.92 12.87 15.72
N PRO A 199 5.66 14.12 16.16
CA PRO A 199 5.12 14.38 17.50
C PRO A 199 3.72 13.80 17.66
N VAL A 200 3.46 13.13 18.80
CA VAL A 200 2.13 12.58 19.13
C VAL A 200 1.05 13.67 19.07
N LYS A 201 1.33 14.86 19.62
CA LYS A 201 0.40 16.00 19.61
C LYS A 201 -0.04 16.41 18.20
N TYR A 202 0.88 16.38 17.22
CA TYR A 202 0.56 16.70 15.82
C TYR A 202 -0.34 15.64 15.22
N MET A 203 -0.04 14.36 15.44
CA MET A 203 -0.90 13.26 14.96
C MET A 203 -2.33 13.39 15.53
N VAL A 204 -2.48 13.65 16.82
CA VAL A 204 -3.80 13.79 17.46
C VAL A 204 -4.58 14.98 16.90
N GLU A 205 -3.92 16.11 16.69
CA GLU A 205 -4.57 17.31 16.13
C GLU A 205 -5.04 17.06 14.69
N VAL A 206 -4.19 16.48 13.85
CA VAL A 206 -4.59 16.14 12.47
C VAL A 206 -5.69 15.11 12.44
N ALA A 207 -5.65 14.07 13.30
CA ALA A 207 -6.72 13.08 13.40
C ALA A 207 -8.07 13.71 13.76
N ARG A 208 -8.10 14.67 14.71
CA ARG A 208 -9.31 15.43 15.04
C ARG A 208 -9.80 16.28 13.88
N SER A 209 -8.89 16.90 13.14
CA SER A 209 -9.20 17.70 11.96
C SER A 209 -9.86 16.84 10.87
N ILE A 210 -9.34 15.64 10.62
CA ILE A 210 -9.90 14.68 9.67
C ILE A 210 -11.32 14.27 10.07
N GLU A 211 -11.52 13.93 11.34
CA GLU A 211 -12.85 13.55 11.85
C GLU A 211 -13.85 14.70 11.81
N GLN A 212 -13.41 15.92 12.10
CA GLN A 212 -14.25 17.10 12.01
C GLN A 212 -14.69 17.32 10.55
N ASP A 213 -13.75 17.31 9.60
CA ASP A 213 -14.06 17.48 8.19
C ASP A 213 -15.05 16.42 7.69
N ALA A 214 -14.82 15.15 8.07
CA ALA A 214 -15.72 14.06 7.71
C ALA A 214 -17.11 14.22 8.36
N THR A 215 -17.18 14.69 9.62
CA THR A 215 -18.45 14.95 10.29
C THR A 215 -19.24 16.09 9.64
N GLU A 216 -18.55 17.17 9.27
CA GLU A 216 -19.17 18.30 8.59
C GLU A 216 -19.73 17.89 7.20
N GLU A 217 -19.02 17.00 6.51
CA GLU A 217 -19.41 16.57 5.17
C GLU A 217 -20.63 15.62 5.16
N VAL A 218 -20.72 14.70 6.14
CA VAL A 218 -21.76 13.67 6.17
C VAL A 218 -22.86 13.90 7.23
N GLY A 219 -22.71 14.89 8.08
CA GLY A 219 -23.68 15.22 9.13
C GLY A 219 -23.70 14.29 10.34
N PHE A 220 -22.76 13.34 10.44
CA PHE A 220 -22.54 12.48 11.62
C PHE A 220 -21.05 12.16 11.76
N THR A 221 -20.60 11.72 12.94
CA THR A 221 -19.19 11.33 13.13
C THR A 221 -18.95 9.90 12.60
N PRO A 222 -18.33 9.74 11.42
CA PRO A 222 -18.05 8.41 10.91
C PRO A 222 -16.95 7.72 11.70
N PRO A 223 -16.92 6.39 11.72
CA PRO A 223 -15.77 5.66 12.23
C PRO A 223 -14.56 5.91 11.31
N VAL A 224 -13.43 6.29 11.91
CA VAL A 224 -12.18 6.54 11.20
C VAL A 224 -11.19 5.44 11.51
N ASP A 225 -10.58 4.90 10.49
CA ASP A 225 -9.53 3.90 10.60
C ASP A 225 -8.17 4.59 10.47
N PHE A 226 -7.23 4.27 11.35
CA PHE A 226 -5.85 4.73 11.25
C PHE A 226 -4.90 3.56 11.14
N LEU A 227 -3.87 3.72 10.32
CA LEU A 227 -2.75 2.81 10.23
C LEU A 227 -1.49 3.49 10.76
N ILE A 228 -1.02 3.06 11.92
CA ILE A 228 0.26 3.48 12.49
C ILE A 228 1.34 2.54 11.99
N THR A 229 2.39 3.10 11.42
CA THR A 229 3.55 2.35 10.94
C THR A 229 4.84 3.11 11.23
N GLY A 230 5.96 2.45 11.00
CA GLY A 230 7.30 3.01 11.10
C GLY A 230 8.35 1.93 11.04
N GLY A 231 9.61 2.33 11.18
CA GLY A 231 10.69 1.36 11.27
C GLY A 231 10.78 0.73 12.66
N THR A 232 11.42 -0.40 12.71
CA THR A 232 11.67 -1.18 13.93
C THR A 232 12.54 -0.43 14.92
N ILE A 233 12.24 -0.57 16.21
CA ILE A 233 13.03 -0.08 17.33
C ILE A 233 13.64 -1.28 18.07
N LEU A 234 14.92 -1.54 17.85
CA LEU A 234 15.63 -2.68 18.43
C LEU A 234 16.18 -2.42 19.83
N LYS A 235 16.48 -1.16 20.12
CA LYS A 235 17.02 -0.73 21.42
C LYS A 235 16.01 0.22 22.06
N THR A 236 16.29 1.51 21.98
CA THR A 236 15.38 2.55 22.44
C THR A 236 15.32 3.70 21.46
N LEU A 237 14.19 4.40 21.45
CA LEU A 237 13.98 5.63 20.71
C LEU A 237 13.33 6.65 21.66
N HIS A 238 13.97 7.79 21.87
CA HIS A 238 13.56 8.78 22.89
C HIS A 238 13.35 8.16 24.29
N GLY A 239 14.21 7.21 24.68
CA GLY A 239 14.13 6.53 25.97
C GLY A 239 13.08 5.43 26.09
N LYS A 240 12.34 5.11 25.02
CA LYS A 240 11.30 4.09 24.99
C LYS A 240 11.71 2.90 24.15
N ASN A 241 11.33 1.69 24.57
CA ASN A 241 11.38 0.49 23.72
C ASN A 241 10.28 0.54 22.66
N GLU A 242 10.22 -0.45 21.76
CA GLU A 242 9.26 -0.50 20.66
C GLU A 242 7.82 -0.54 21.18
N LEU A 243 7.53 -1.36 22.19
CA LEU A 243 6.19 -1.49 22.76
C LEU A 243 5.70 -0.15 23.34
N ASP A 244 6.50 0.48 24.22
CA ASP A 244 6.13 1.74 24.86
C ASP A 244 5.99 2.88 23.85
N PHE A 245 6.88 2.91 22.85
CA PHE A 245 6.87 3.93 21.81
C PHE A 245 5.59 3.87 20.98
N TYR A 246 5.26 2.74 20.38
CA TYR A 246 4.07 2.62 19.53
C TYR A 246 2.77 2.65 20.33
N SER A 247 2.75 2.10 21.56
CA SER A 247 1.57 2.15 22.43
C SER A 247 1.16 3.58 22.80
N GLU A 248 2.11 4.50 22.91
CA GLU A 248 1.81 5.93 23.16
C GLU A 248 0.98 6.53 22.00
N TYR A 249 1.35 6.27 20.76
CA TYR A 249 0.61 6.75 19.58
C TYR A 249 -0.78 6.14 19.50
N VAL A 250 -0.87 4.82 19.72
CA VAL A 250 -2.14 4.09 19.70
C VAL A 250 -3.08 4.63 20.77
N SER A 251 -2.63 4.74 22.02
CA SER A 251 -3.41 5.23 23.16
C SER A 251 -3.87 6.67 22.94
N ALA A 252 -3.01 7.52 22.36
CA ALA A 252 -3.35 8.90 22.05
C ALA A 252 -4.46 9.01 20.99
N LEU A 253 -4.51 8.10 19.99
CA LEU A 253 -5.62 8.05 19.05
C LEU A 253 -6.92 7.55 19.70
N LYS A 254 -6.84 6.61 20.62
CA LYS A 254 -8.03 6.05 21.34
C LYS A 254 -8.59 6.99 22.40
N TRP A 255 -7.84 8.01 22.80
CA TRP A 255 -8.26 8.92 23.87
C TRP A 255 -9.57 9.65 23.55
N GLY A 256 -10.45 9.76 24.54
CA GLY A 256 -11.73 10.44 24.41
C GLY A 256 -12.91 9.56 23.99
N GLY A 257 -12.76 8.22 24.02
CA GLY A 257 -13.86 7.27 23.80
C GLY A 257 -14.41 7.24 22.36
N ARG A 258 -13.66 7.82 21.41
CA ARG A 258 -14.07 7.85 20.01
C ARG A 258 -13.93 6.48 19.37
N ARG A 259 -14.87 6.12 18.49
CA ARG A 259 -14.82 4.88 17.70
C ARG A 259 -13.78 5.01 16.58
N ARG A 260 -12.50 4.87 16.93
CA ARG A 260 -11.39 4.78 15.97
C ARG A 260 -10.92 3.35 15.90
N PHE A 261 -10.77 2.84 14.69
CA PHE A 261 -10.12 1.57 14.46
C PHE A 261 -8.63 1.82 14.20
N VAL A 262 -7.77 1.19 14.97
CA VAL A 262 -6.33 1.41 14.88
C VAL A 262 -5.63 0.14 14.43
N ASN A 263 -5.04 0.22 13.25
CA ASN A 263 -4.12 -0.76 12.72
C ASN A 263 -2.70 -0.39 13.16
N LEU A 264 -1.91 -1.36 13.55
CA LEU A 264 -0.50 -1.17 13.94
C LEU A 264 0.41 -2.11 13.17
N GLN A 265 1.48 -1.56 12.58
CA GLN A 265 2.55 -2.33 11.95
C GLN A 265 3.81 -2.30 12.80
N THR A 266 4.20 -3.44 13.35
CA THR A 266 5.47 -3.64 14.08
C THR A 266 6.09 -5.00 13.74
N ASN A 267 7.13 -5.38 14.47
CA ASN A 267 7.70 -6.73 14.36
C ASN A 267 6.72 -7.80 14.87
N GLY A 268 6.96 -9.04 14.43
CA GLY A 268 6.42 -10.22 15.12
C GLY A 268 6.99 -10.29 16.54
N GLN A 269 6.12 -10.40 17.54
CA GLN A 269 6.43 -10.35 18.96
C GLN A 269 5.77 -11.53 19.69
N ASP A 270 6.11 -11.72 20.96
CA ASP A 270 5.45 -12.70 21.79
C ASP A 270 3.99 -12.29 22.13
N LYS A 271 3.21 -13.28 22.55
CA LYS A 271 1.77 -13.11 22.83
C LYS A 271 1.49 -12.08 23.93
N GLU A 272 2.36 -11.96 24.93
CA GLU A 272 2.18 -10.99 26.02
C GLU A 272 2.39 -9.55 25.50
N THR A 273 3.37 -9.32 24.67
CA THR A 273 3.57 -8.04 23.99
C THR A 273 2.34 -7.68 23.14
N MET A 274 1.77 -8.65 22.41
CA MET A 274 0.54 -8.45 21.64
C MET A 274 -0.67 -8.10 22.50
N LYS A 275 -0.82 -8.71 23.68
CA LYS A 275 -1.87 -8.34 24.64
C LYS A 275 -1.69 -6.90 25.14
N HIS A 276 -0.47 -6.42 25.34
CA HIS A 276 -0.24 -5.02 25.71
C HIS A 276 -0.63 -4.07 24.58
N TYR A 277 -0.30 -4.38 23.31
CA TYR A 277 -0.80 -3.59 22.17
C TYR A 277 -2.32 -3.58 22.09
N ARG A 278 -2.96 -4.73 22.31
CA ARG A 278 -4.44 -4.80 22.38
C ARG A 278 -5.01 -3.93 23.50
N ALA A 279 -4.41 -3.97 24.68
CA ALA A 279 -4.80 -3.12 25.83
C ALA A 279 -4.57 -1.64 25.56
N ALA A 280 -3.53 -1.26 24.82
CA ALA A 280 -3.29 0.11 24.38
C ALA A 280 -4.34 0.60 23.35
N GLY A 281 -5.07 -0.33 22.70
CA GLY A 281 -6.15 -0.01 21.78
C GLY A 281 -5.92 -0.43 20.32
N VAL A 282 -4.94 -1.26 20.03
CA VAL A 282 -4.77 -1.85 18.69
C VAL A 282 -5.94 -2.77 18.37
N ASP A 283 -6.58 -2.59 17.23
CA ASP A 283 -7.69 -3.41 16.76
C ASP A 283 -7.25 -4.46 15.74
N CYS A 284 -6.27 -4.13 14.91
CA CYS A 284 -5.70 -5.02 13.90
C CYS A 284 -4.19 -4.89 13.89
N HIS A 285 -3.47 -6.01 13.84
CA HIS A 285 -2.02 -6.02 13.86
C HIS A 285 -1.44 -6.53 12.53
N HIS A 286 -0.31 -5.95 12.13
CA HIS A 286 0.40 -6.26 10.91
C HIS A 286 1.88 -6.58 11.23
N SER A 287 2.17 -7.84 11.54
CA SER A 287 3.53 -8.36 11.68
C SER A 287 4.08 -8.73 10.30
N ASN A 288 4.55 -7.71 9.57
CA ASN A 288 4.95 -7.86 8.17
C ASN A 288 6.06 -8.89 7.99
N MET A 289 5.77 -9.97 7.27
CA MET A 289 6.70 -11.06 7.01
C MET A 289 7.50 -10.86 5.72
N GLU A 290 6.93 -10.14 4.76
CA GLU A 290 7.50 -9.71 3.46
C GLU A 290 7.64 -10.84 2.42
N VAL A 291 8.10 -12.04 2.78
CA VAL A 291 8.25 -13.20 1.90
C VAL A 291 8.03 -14.49 2.67
N TRP A 292 7.36 -15.47 2.05
CA TRP A 292 6.99 -16.73 2.72
C TRP A 292 8.11 -17.77 2.76
N ASP A 293 8.80 -17.99 1.63
CA ASP A 293 9.87 -19.01 1.55
C ASP A 293 10.94 -18.78 2.61
N LYS A 294 11.24 -19.81 3.41
CA LYS A 294 12.16 -19.69 4.55
C LYS A 294 13.58 -19.30 4.16
N ARG A 295 14.09 -19.83 3.03
CA ARG A 295 15.42 -19.51 2.51
C ARG A 295 15.46 -18.06 2.01
N LEU A 296 14.38 -17.61 1.33
CA LEU A 296 14.27 -16.23 0.87
C LEU A 296 14.05 -15.26 2.03
N PHE A 297 13.29 -15.65 3.05
CA PHE A 297 13.12 -14.84 4.26
C PHE A 297 14.46 -14.55 4.93
N GLU A 298 15.33 -15.58 5.07
CA GLU A 298 16.67 -15.42 5.62
C GLU A 298 17.51 -14.45 4.79
N TRP A 299 17.47 -14.57 3.48
CA TRP A 299 18.24 -13.71 2.59
C TRP A 299 17.68 -12.29 2.51
N ILE A 300 16.38 -12.14 2.31
CA ILE A 300 15.74 -10.83 2.07
C ILE A 300 15.62 -10.02 3.35
N ASN A 301 15.40 -10.69 4.50
CA ASN A 301 15.17 -10.05 5.80
C ASN A 301 16.20 -10.50 6.85
N PRO A 302 17.51 -10.28 6.65
CA PRO A 302 18.54 -10.88 7.50
C PRO A 302 18.43 -10.46 8.97
N GLY A 303 18.07 -9.23 9.27
CA GLY A 303 17.88 -8.74 10.63
C GLY A 303 16.65 -9.35 11.31
N LYS A 304 15.53 -9.47 10.59
CA LYS A 304 14.32 -10.16 11.09
C LYS A 304 14.62 -11.65 11.37
N ASN A 305 15.32 -12.31 10.43
CA ASN A 305 15.66 -13.71 10.58
C ASN A 305 16.59 -13.95 11.79
N ARG A 306 17.61 -13.12 11.97
CA ARG A 306 18.57 -13.27 13.08
C ARG A 306 17.92 -13.09 14.45
N ARG A 307 16.94 -12.21 14.58
CA ARG A 307 16.35 -11.82 15.88
C ARG A 307 15.12 -12.61 16.26
N VAL A 308 14.28 -12.94 15.31
CA VAL A 308 13.00 -13.64 15.52
C VAL A 308 13.03 -14.98 14.80
N GLY A 309 13.55 -15.01 13.57
CA GLY A 309 13.55 -16.19 12.70
C GLY A 309 12.20 -16.43 12.04
N TRP A 310 12.21 -17.20 10.95
CA TRP A 310 11.01 -17.54 10.21
C TRP A 310 9.97 -18.25 11.08
N ASP A 311 10.38 -19.28 11.81
CA ASP A 311 9.47 -20.07 12.67
C ASP A 311 8.89 -19.22 13.81
N GLY A 312 9.67 -18.31 14.39
CA GLY A 312 9.23 -17.36 15.40
C GLY A 312 8.21 -16.36 14.84
N TRP A 313 8.42 -15.90 13.60
CA TRP A 313 7.51 -14.99 12.94
C TRP A 313 6.14 -15.63 12.65
N VAL A 314 6.15 -16.87 12.11
CA VAL A 314 4.93 -17.65 11.88
C VAL A 314 4.18 -17.91 13.19
N LYS A 315 4.90 -18.30 14.25
CA LYS A 315 4.31 -18.50 15.57
C LYS A 315 3.67 -17.20 16.09
N SER A 316 4.35 -16.07 15.96
CA SER A 316 3.81 -14.77 16.37
C SER A 316 2.48 -14.47 15.67
N MET A 317 2.41 -14.62 14.35
CA MET A 317 1.17 -14.38 13.59
C MET A 317 0.01 -15.28 14.04
N ILE A 318 0.28 -16.55 14.37
CA ILE A 318 -0.74 -17.46 14.89
C ILE A 318 -1.20 -17.04 16.29
N ASP A 319 -0.26 -16.72 17.19
CA ASP A 319 -0.56 -16.25 18.55
C ASP A 319 -1.36 -14.93 18.54
N GLU A 320 -1.13 -14.07 17.53
CA GLU A 320 -1.86 -12.80 17.35
C GLU A 320 -3.34 -13.02 17.08
N VAL A 321 -3.74 -14.10 16.39
CA VAL A 321 -5.16 -14.39 16.14
C VAL A 321 -5.92 -14.60 17.46
N ASP A 322 -5.31 -15.23 18.47
CA ASP A 322 -5.91 -15.39 19.78
C ASP A 322 -6.11 -14.04 20.51
N VAL A 323 -5.34 -13.02 20.15
CA VAL A 323 -5.39 -11.69 20.78
C VAL A 323 -6.30 -10.72 20.04
N PHE A 324 -6.22 -10.69 18.71
CA PHE A 324 -6.94 -9.72 17.88
C PHE A 324 -8.18 -10.29 17.21
N GLY A 325 -8.31 -11.61 17.13
CA GLY A 325 -9.39 -12.31 16.46
C GLY A 325 -9.12 -12.54 14.96
N GLU A 326 -9.90 -13.44 14.39
CA GLU A 326 -9.86 -13.80 12.98
C GLU A 326 -10.09 -12.57 12.08
N GLY A 327 -9.29 -12.44 11.02
CA GLY A 327 -9.33 -11.32 10.07
C GLY A 327 -8.66 -10.03 10.56
N ASN A 328 -8.25 -9.96 11.83
CA ASN A 328 -7.56 -8.79 12.42
C ASN A 328 -6.04 -9.00 12.57
N VAL A 329 -5.50 -10.05 11.98
CA VAL A 329 -4.06 -10.26 11.80
C VAL A 329 -3.78 -10.21 10.30
N ARG A 330 -3.10 -9.15 9.86
CA ARG A 330 -2.97 -8.84 8.43
C ARG A 330 -1.51 -8.52 8.04
N PRO A 331 -0.61 -9.51 8.12
CA PRO A 331 0.80 -9.32 7.75
C PRO A 331 0.92 -8.88 6.30
N ASN A 332 1.81 -7.91 6.03
CA ASN A 332 2.10 -7.49 4.68
C ASN A 332 3.24 -8.34 4.07
N PHE A 333 3.09 -8.62 2.80
CA PHE A 333 4.06 -9.27 1.94
C PHE A 333 4.42 -8.37 0.76
N VAL A 334 5.64 -8.50 0.29
CA VAL A 334 6.13 -7.81 -0.90
C VAL A 334 6.04 -8.79 -2.07
N GLY A 335 4.85 -8.86 -2.69
CA GLY A 335 4.56 -9.84 -3.74
C GLY A 335 5.44 -9.66 -4.97
N GLY A 336 6.15 -10.70 -5.35
CA GLY A 336 7.13 -10.73 -6.43
C GLY A 336 8.59 -10.67 -5.97
N VAL A 337 8.86 -10.24 -4.73
CA VAL A 337 10.24 -10.19 -4.22
C VAL A 337 10.89 -11.58 -4.14
N GLU A 338 10.09 -12.62 -4.07
CA GLU A 338 10.55 -14.02 -4.13
C GLU A 338 11.19 -14.41 -5.46
N MET A 339 11.03 -13.60 -6.52
CA MET A 339 11.72 -13.76 -7.79
C MET A 339 12.95 -12.84 -7.93
N ALA A 340 13.31 -12.10 -6.87
CA ALA A 340 14.43 -11.16 -6.87
C ALA A 340 15.77 -11.85 -7.17
N LYS A 341 16.54 -11.24 -8.06
CA LYS A 341 17.90 -11.73 -8.36
C LYS A 341 18.89 -11.32 -7.24
N PRO A 342 19.93 -12.16 -6.96
CA PRO A 342 20.31 -13.36 -7.72
C PRO A 342 19.69 -14.67 -7.19
N TYR A 343 19.03 -14.70 -6.02
CA TYR A 343 18.67 -15.94 -5.31
C TYR A 343 17.17 -16.28 -5.28
N GLY A 344 16.33 -15.42 -5.88
CA GLY A 344 14.90 -15.70 -6.00
C GLY A 344 14.58 -16.88 -6.91
N PHE A 345 13.31 -17.30 -6.90
CA PHE A 345 12.83 -18.33 -7.80
C PHE A 345 13.03 -17.92 -9.26
N GLU A 346 13.35 -18.89 -10.10
CA GLU A 346 13.60 -18.64 -11.53
C GLU A 346 12.32 -18.67 -12.36
N THR A 347 11.32 -19.43 -11.89
CA THR A 347 10.06 -19.62 -12.62
C THR A 347 8.87 -19.02 -11.86
N VAL A 348 7.89 -18.53 -12.62
CA VAL A 348 6.61 -18.06 -12.08
C VAL A 348 5.92 -19.17 -11.29
N ALA A 349 5.95 -20.39 -11.79
CA ALA A 349 5.26 -21.52 -11.17
C ALA A 349 5.80 -21.83 -9.75
N GLU A 350 7.13 -21.81 -9.55
CA GLU A 350 7.75 -22.00 -8.23
C GLU A 350 7.40 -20.87 -7.28
N ALA A 351 7.52 -19.63 -7.72
CA ALA A 351 7.23 -18.44 -6.92
C ALA A 351 5.75 -18.40 -6.50
N VAL A 352 4.82 -18.62 -7.44
CA VAL A 352 3.37 -18.68 -7.16
C VAL A 352 3.06 -19.80 -6.20
N LYS A 353 3.62 -21.00 -6.42
CA LYS A 353 3.38 -22.14 -5.53
C LYS A 353 3.80 -21.83 -4.10
N SER A 354 5.02 -21.34 -3.91
CA SER A 354 5.56 -21.02 -2.59
C SER A 354 4.68 -20.01 -1.85
N THR A 355 4.35 -18.90 -2.49
CA THR A 355 3.57 -17.85 -1.85
C THR A 355 2.12 -18.26 -1.63
N SER A 356 1.53 -19.02 -2.57
CA SER A 356 0.16 -19.56 -2.41
C SER A 356 0.06 -20.58 -1.28
N ASP A 357 1.06 -21.44 -1.10
CA ASP A 357 1.13 -22.36 0.05
C ASP A 357 1.13 -21.57 1.38
N GLY A 358 1.85 -20.45 1.42
CA GLY A 358 1.87 -19.54 2.57
C GLY A 358 0.53 -18.85 2.80
N VAL A 359 -0.11 -18.38 1.75
CA VAL A 359 -1.46 -17.79 1.82
C VAL A 359 -2.47 -18.79 2.36
N ASP A 360 -2.51 -19.99 1.80
CA ASP A 360 -3.43 -21.05 2.24
C ASP A 360 -3.18 -21.44 3.70
N PHE A 361 -1.91 -21.58 4.08
CA PHE A 361 -1.52 -21.84 5.48
C PHE A 361 -2.01 -20.73 6.42
N MET A 362 -1.70 -19.46 6.14
CA MET A 362 -2.10 -18.34 6.99
C MET A 362 -3.62 -18.23 7.11
N MET A 363 -4.33 -18.34 5.98
CA MET A 363 -5.77 -18.25 5.95
C MET A 363 -6.45 -19.39 6.71
N SER A 364 -5.83 -20.58 6.81
CA SER A 364 -6.33 -21.69 7.64
C SER A 364 -6.35 -21.38 9.14
N TYR A 365 -5.57 -20.36 9.57
CA TYR A 365 -5.56 -19.85 10.95
C TYR A 365 -6.34 -18.54 11.13
N GLY A 366 -7.09 -18.08 10.12
CA GLY A 366 -7.84 -16.83 10.21
C GLY A 366 -7.00 -15.57 9.96
N ILE A 367 -5.78 -15.73 9.46
CA ILE A 367 -4.87 -14.62 9.12
C ILE A 367 -5.13 -14.22 7.66
N ILE A 368 -5.38 -12.93 7.39
CA ILE A 368 -5.62 -12.43 6.03
C ILE A 368 -4.39 -11.62 5.57
N PRO A 369 -3.43 -12.23 4.86
CA PRO A 369 -2.24 -11.52 4.41
C PRO A 369 -2.58 -10.40 3.42
N ARG A 370 -1.78 -9.34 3.44
CA ARG A 370 -1.83 -8.24 2.47
C ARG A 370 -0.61 -8.32 1.57
N PHE A 371 -0.76 -7.86 0.33
CA PHE A 371 0.34 -7.81 -0.61
C PHE A 371 0.52 -6.40 -1.16
N ASN A 372 1.75 -5.91 -1.07
CA ASN A 372 2.22 -4.81 -1.90
C ASN A 372 2.99 -5.40 -3.07
N GLN A 373 2.70 -4.93 -4.26
CA GLN A 373 3.43 -5.36 -5.45
C GLN A 373 4.87 -4.87 -5.37
N TRP A 374 5.83 -5.80 -5.45
CA TRP A 374 7.23 -5.43 -5.43
C TRP A 374 7.63 -4.63 -6.66
N ARG A 375 8.34 -3.58 -6.40
CA ARG A 375 9.00 -2.75 -7.42
C ARG A 375 10.44 -2.51 -6.99
N ARG A 376 11.33 -2.45 -7.97
CA ARG A 376 12.72 -2.13 -7.68
C ARG A 376 12.85 -0.72 -7.14
N GLU A 377 13.16 -0.59 -5.87
CA GLU A 377 13.56 0.69 -5.27
C GLU A 377 15.05 0.95 -5.55
N PRO A 378 15.40 1.97 -6.35
CA PRO A 378 16.80 2.20 -6.73
C PRO A 378 17.75 2.41 -5.56
N GLY A 379 17.24 2.90 -4.42
CA GLY A 379 17.99 3.10 -3.20
C GLY A 379 18.11 1.86 -2.31
N SER A 380 17.33 0.81 -2.55
CA SER A 380 17.38 -0.42 -1.76
C SER A 380 18.61 -1.27 -2.08
N ASN A 381 18.92 -2.21 -1.20
CA ASN A 381 20.01 -3.15 -1.41
C ASN A 381 19.81 -3.96 -2.71
N LEU A 382 18.61 -4.53 -2.92
CA LEU A 382 18.28 -5.26 -4.14
C LEU A 382 18.34 -4.38 -5.40
N GLY A 383 17.83 -3.15 -5.31
CA GLY A 383 17.77 -2.26 -6.45
C GLY A 383 19.10 -1.64 -6.85
N SER A 384 20.04 -1.52 -5.90
CA SER A 384 21.35 -0.89 -6.14
C SER A 384 22.45 -1.88 -6.54
N GLN A 385 22.34 -3.15 -6.12
CA GLN A 385 23.38 -4.15 -6.32
C GLN A 385 23.16 -5.07 -7.51
N TRP A 386 21.91 -5.30 -7.90
CA TRP A 386 21.57 -6.23 -8.97
C TRP A 386 20.53 -5.63 -9.90
N GLU A 387 20.65 -5.97 -11.18
CA GLU A 387 19.59 -5.70 -12.14
C GLU A 387 18.38 -6.58 -11.82
N GLN A 388 17.23 -5.95 -11.62
CA GLN A 388 15.98 -6.62 -11.30
C GLN A 388 15.02 -6.46 -12.48
N PRO A 389 14.73 -7.53 -13.23
CA PRO A 389 13.72 -7.46 -14.28
C PRO A 389 12.33 -7.25 -13.66
N PRO A 390 11.39 -6.64 -14.42
CA PRO A 390 9.99 -6.59 -13.99
C PRO A 390 9.47 -8.00 -13.74
N ILE A 391 8.73 -8.18 -12.64
CA ILE A 391 8.10 -9.48 -12.36
C ILE A 391 7.04 -9.77 -13.43
N PRO A 392 6.96 -11.00 -13.97
CA PRO A 392 5.93 -11.36 -14.94
C PRO A 392 4.52 -11.10 -14.41
N LEU A 393 3.62 -10.59 -15.26
CA LEU A 393 2.24 -10.29 -14.87
C LEU A 393 1.51 -11.56 -14.39
N GLU A 394 1.81 -12.69 -15.03
CA GLU A 394 1.26 -14.01 -14.70
C GLU A 394 1.46 -14.39 -13.24
N TYR A 395 2.58 -13.99 -12.63
CA TYR A 395 2.83 -14.21 -11.20
C TYR A 395 1.71 -13.59 -10.35
N TYR A 396 1.43 -12.30 -10.56
CA TYR A 396 0.42 -11.59 -9.79
C TYR A 396 -0.99 -12.13 -10.04
N LEU A 397 -1.31 -12.46 -11.28
CA LEU A 397 -2.64 -12.94 -11.65
C LEU A 397 -2.93 -14.32 -11.07
N GLN A 398 -1.97 -15.25 -11.15
CA GLN A 398 -2.11 -16.58 -10.57
C GLN A 398 -2.18 -16.52 -9.04
N LEU A 399 -1.31 -15.73 -8.41
CA LEU A 399 -1.33 -15.55 -6.96
C LEU A 399 -2.66 -14.95 -6.48
N MET A 400 -3.21 -13.98 -7.23
CA MET A 400 -4.48 -13.36 -6.90
C MET A 400 -5.65 -14.33 -6.97
N GLY A 401 -5.71 -15.17 -8.00
CA GLY A 401 -6.72 -16.22 -8.11
C GLY A 401 -6.63 -17.21 -6.93
N ASN A 402 -5.41 -17.65 -6.59
CA ASN A 402 -5.17 -18.54 -5.46
C ASN A 402 -5.54 -17.91 -4.12
N TYR A 403 -5.23 -16.62 -3.93
CA TYR A 403 -5.62 -15.85 -2.75
C TYR A 403 -7.14 -15.82 -2.56
N TYR A 404 -7.88 -15.49 -3.60
CA TYR A 404 -9.34 -15.45 -3.57
C TYR A 404 -9.93 -16.83 -3.25
N ASN A 405 -9.40 -17.89 -3.87
CA ASN A 405 -9.83 -19.25 -3.63
C ASN A 405 -9.59 -19.71 -2.19
N SER A 406 -8.42 -19.38 -1.61
CA SER A 406 -8.13 -19.69 -0.20
C SER A 406 -9.03 -18.90 0.75
N TRP A 407 -9.28 -17.62 0.48
CA TRP A 407 -10.19 -16.80 1.28
C TRP A 407 -11.61 -17.41 1.31
N LYS A 408 -12.13 -17.82 0.17
CA LYS A 408 -13.43 -18.52 0.08
C LYS A 408 -13.42 -19.88 0.78
N LYS A 409 -12.36 -20.66 0.58
CA LYS A 409 -12.20 -22.01 1.18
C LYS A 409 -12.33 -21.97 2.70
N TYR A 410 -11.77 -20.96 3.33
CA TYR A 410 -11.80 -20.81 4.79
C TYR A 410 -12.93 -19.92 5.30
N ASN A 411 -13.80 -19.42 4.41
CA ASN A 411 -14.95 -18.57 4.74
C ASN A 411 -14.56 -17.38 5.64
N LEU A 412 -13.45 -16.71 5.30
CA LEU A 412 -12.92 -15.61 6.09
C LEU A 412 -13.77 -14.35 5.99
N PRO A 413 -13.78 -13.50 7.04
CA PRO A 413 -14.52 -12.25 7.00
C PRO A 413 -13.95 -11.31 5.92
N MET A 414 -14.82 -10.46 5.35
CA MET A 414 -14.37 -9.39 4.48
C MET A 414 -13.43 -8.48 5.28
N PRO A 415 -12.20 -8.21 4.80
CA PRO A 415 -11.29 -7.30 5.48
C PRO A 415 -11.94 -5.94 5.71
N ARG A 416 -11.78 -5.40 6.92
CA ARG A 416 -12.26 -4.06 7.23
C ARG A 416 -11.55 -3.05 6.34
N ARG A 417 -12.29 -2.09 5.83
CA ARG A 417 -11.80 -1.03 4.97
C ARG A 417 -11.63 0.26 5.75
N GLU A 418 -10.68 1.02 5.29
CA GLU A 418 -10.47 2.39 5.70
C GLU A 418 -11.58 3.27 5.12
N CYS A 419 -12.44 3.81 5.98
CA CYS A 419 -13.67 4.50 5.58
C CYS A 419 -13.53 6.03 5.50
N VAL A 420 -12.31 6.56 5.42
CA VAL A 420 -12.09 8.01 5.57
C VAL A 420 -12.24 8.80 4.29
N HIS A 421 -11.99 8.19 3.14
CA HIS A 421 -12.12 8.86 1.86
C HIS A 421 -13.08 8.08 0.96
N PRO A 422 -14.15 8.72 0.45
CA PRO A 422 -15.18 8.04 -0.35
C PRO A 422 -14.62 7.38 -1.60
N GLU A 423 -13.71 8.09 -2.27
CA GLU A 423 -13.08 7.66 -3.51
C GLU A 423 -12.07 6.53 -3.30
N ARG A 424 -11.77 6.18 -2.04
CA ARG A 424 -10.81 5.14 -1.65
C ARG A 424 -11.43 3.83 -1.20
N ARG A 425 -12.72 3.68 -1.38
CA ARG A 425 -13.43 2.48 -0.92
C ARG A 425 -12.98 1.20 -1.58
N ILE A 426 -12.25 1.36 -2.65
CA ILE A 426 -11.98 0.29 -3.55
C ILE A 426 -10.50 0.20 -3.78
N GLY A 427 -9.92 -0.67 -2.99
CA GLY A 427 -8.54 -1.01 -3.05
C GLY A 427 -7.61 0.02 -2.41
N SER A 428 -6.56 -0.42 -1.82
CA SER A 428 -5.42 0.45 -1.63
C SER A 428 -4.75 0.64 -2.98
N GLY A 429 -4.27 1.83 -3.28
CA GLY A 429 -3.53 2.09 -4.51
C GLY A 429 -2.35 1.15 -4.76
N HIS A 430 -1.89 0.44 -3.73
CA HIS A 430 -0.66 -0.37 -3.71
C HIS A 430 -0.78 -1.82 -4.24
N GLY A 431 -1.87 -2.21 -4.88
CA GLY A 431 -2.03 -3.59 -5.37
C GLY A 431 -2.31 -4.60 -4.28
N THR A 432 -3.05 -4.20 -3.26
CA THR A 432 -3.52 -5.14 -2.26
C THR A 432 -4.57 -6.05 -2.84
N TYR A 433 -4.51 -7.29 -2.45
CA TYR A 433 -5.40 -8.35 -2.92
C TYR A 433 -6.83 -8.22 -2.39
N ASP A 434 -7.08 -7.26 -1.51
CA ASP A 434 -8.42 -6.91 -1.07
C ASP A 434 -9.35 -6.52 -2.24
N ASP A 435 -8.81 -5.97 -3.32
CA ASP A 435 -9.60 -5.53 -4.47
C ASP A 435 -10.38 -6.67 -5.14
N ILE A 436 -9.75 -7.85 -5.26
CA ILE A 436 -10.42 -9.00 -5.86
C ILE A 436 -11.62 -9.44 -5.03
N LEU A 437 -11.50 -9.38 -3.68
CA LEU A 437 -12.60 -9.70 -2.78
C LEU A 437 -13.77 -8.76 -3.00
N LEU A 438 -13.44 -7.48 -3.17
CA LEU A 438 -14.44 -6.43 -3.34
C LEU A 438 -15.17 -6.53 -4.66
N LEU A 439 -14.42 -6.68 -5.74
CA LEU A 439 -14.96 -6.76 -7.09
C LEU A 439 -15.81 -8.01 -7.30
N ASN A 440 -15.47 -9.12 -6.65
CA ASN A 440 -16.20 -10.37 -6.78
C ASN A 440 -17.38 -10.50 -5.82
N GLU A 441 -17.27 -9.95 -4.59
CA GLU A 441 -18.27 -10.17 -3.54
C GLU A 441 -19.28 -9.01 -3.38
N LEU A 442 -19.06 -7.88 -4.05
CA LEU A 442 -19.97 -6.74 -4.03
C LEU A 442 -20.55 -6.49 -5.42
N PRO A 443 -21.74 -7.02 -5.74
CA PRO A 443 -22.35 -6.86 -7.06
C PRO A 443 -22.68 -5.39 -7.40
N ASP A 444 -23.01 -4.58 -6.39
CA ASP A 444 -23.41 -3.16 -6.56
C ASP A 444 -22.22 -2.21 -6.40
N TYR A 445 -21.04 -2.67 -6.71
CA TYR A 445 -19.80 -1.96 -6.52
C TYR A 445 -19.75 -0.61 -7.23
N GLU A 446 -20.18 -0.55 -8.48
CA GLU A 446 -20.17 0.67 -9.30
C GLU A 446 -21.22 1.67 -8.78
N GLU A 447 -22.42 1.20 -8.45
CA GLU A 447 -23.46 2.01 -7.82
C GLU A 447 -23.00 2.57 -6.47
N ALA A 448 -22.34 1.76 -5.64
CA ALA A 448 -21.79 2.20 -4.37
C ALA A 448 -20.68 3.27 -4.52
N TRP A 449 -19.95 3.26 -5.63
CA TRP A 449 -18.97 4.28 -5.96
C TRP A 449 -19.61 5.58 -6.46
N ASP A 450 -20.63 5.48 -7.31
CA ASP A 450 -21.37 6.63 -7.90
C ASP A 450 -22.27 7.33 -6.86
N LEU A 451 -22.82 6.61 -5.88
CA LEU A 451 -23.59 7.18 -4.76
C LEU A 451 -22.76 8.07 -3.81
N GLY A 452 -21.44 8.07 -3.99
CA GLY A 452 -20.54 8.98 -3.31
C GLY A 452 -20.39 8.72 -1.81
N PHE A 453 -19.79 9.70 -1.13
CA PHE A 453 -19.32 9.63 0.26
C PHE A 453 -20.41 9.23 1.26
N ASN A 454 -21.60 9.82 1.16
CA ASN A 454 -22.64 9.67 2.17
C ASN A 454 -23.20 8.24 2.27
N GLU A 455 -23.52 7.61 1.15
CA GLU A 455 -24.11 6.28 1.16
C GLU A 455 -23.12 5.19 1.55
N GLY A 456 -21.89 5.34 1.19
CA GLY A 456 -20.91 4.36 1.54
C GLY A 456 -20.41 4.45 2.97
N LEU A 457 -20.39 5.63 3.59
CA LEU A 457 -20.15 5.74 5.03
C LEU A 457 -21.32 5.15 5.83
N LYS A 458 -22.56 5.28 5.36
CA LYS A 458 -23.70 4.57 5.92
C LYS A 458 -23.49 3.05 5.87
N GLY A 459 -23.00 2.52 4.75
CA GLY A 459 -22.66 1.09 4.63
C GLY A 459 -21.56 0.62 5.60
N CYS A 460 -20.60 1.46 5.95
CA CYS A 460 -19.58 1.16 6.99
C CYS A 460 -20.19 1.13 8.41
N VAL A 461 -21.24 1.88 8.69
CA VAL A 461 -21.89 1.94 10.00
C VAL A 461 -22.87 0.79 10.20
N THR A 462 -23.53 0.31 9.16
CA THR A 462 -24.59 -0.71 9.25
C THR A 462 -24.09 -2.14 9.25
N ARG A 463 -22.80 -2.39 8.99
CA ARG A 463 -22.18 -3.73 8.98
C ARG A 463 -21.32 -4.01 10.23
N GLN A 464 -21.60 -3.34 11.35
CA GLN A 464 -20.96 -3.59 12.65
C GLN A 464 -21.78 -4.58 13.50
#